data_964b45a45ce2cd6e2f85bb4e7d9c5b74
#
_entry.id   964b45a45ce2cd6e2f85bb4e7d9c5b74
#
_cell.length_a   1.000
_cell.length_b   1.000
_cell.length_c   1.000
_cell.angle_alpha   90.00
_cell.angle_beta   90.00
_cell.angle_gamma   90.00
#
_symmetry.space_group_name_H-M   'P 1'
#
loop_
_entity.id
_entity.type
_entity.pdbx_description
1 polymer ?
#
loop_
_entity_poly.entity_id
_entity_poly.type
_entity_poly.pdbx_seq_one_letter_code
_entity_poly.pdbx_strand_id
1 'polypeptide(L)' 'MVINFISIDSTVHYGIKCLPTDIFAEIEEKLYKKYDNLRNTNNLFTCSEKPVLRFKKLCENNIKDGDILQMYKMNK' A
#
# COMPACT_ATOMS: atom_id res chain seq x y z
N MET A 1 11.92 3.90 7.18
CA MET A 1 10.58 4.16 7.72
C MET A 1 9.70 2.93 7.59
N VAL A 2 8.58 2.91 8.28
CA VAL A 2 7.62 1.81 8.21
C VAL A 2 6.27 2.39 7.80
N ILE A 3 5.61 1.75 6.83
CA ILE A 3 4.23 2.07 6.49
C ILE A 3 3.36 0.84 6.76
N ASN A 4 2.10 1.07 7.07
CA ASN A 4 1.17 0.01 7.47
C ASN A 4 0.04 -0.10 6.46
N PHE A 5 -0.25 -1.33 6.02
CA PHE A 5 -1.36 -1.61 5.12
C PHE A 5 -2.51 -2.21 5.92
N ILE A 6 -3.69 -1.64 5.76
CA ILE A 6 -4.91 -2.16 6.39
C ILE A 6 -5.99 -2.22 5.33
N SER A 7 -6.58 -3.41 5.16
CA SER A 7 -7.72 -3.54 4.25
C SER A 7 -9.02 -3.21 4.99
N ILE A 8 -10.01 -2.78 4.22
CA ILE A 8 -11.31 -2.41 4.77
C ILE A 8 -11.99 -3.59 5.46
N ASP A 9 -11.80 -4.80 4.92
CA ASP A 9 -12.39 -6.01 5.48
C ASP A 9 -11.53 -6.61 6.61
N SER A 10 -10.47 -5.94 7.01
CA SER A 10 -9.55 -6.35 8.08
C SER A 10 -8.81 -7.65 7.83
N THR A 11 -8.77 -8.14 6.60
CA THR A 11 -8.03 -9.36 6.27
C THR A 11 -6.55 -9.11 6.05
N VAL A 12 -6.16 -7.85 5.82
CA VAL A 12 -4.76 -7.46 5.65
C VAL A 12 -4.40 -6.44 6.70
N HIS A 13 -3.33 -6.71 7.43
CA HIS A 13 -2.77 -5.79 8.42
C HIS A 13 -1.27 -6.07 8.46
N TYR A 14 -0.50 -5.25 7.77
CA TYR A 14 0.91 -5.56 7.58
C TYR A 14 1.76 -4.30 7.50
N GLY A 15 2.87 -4.28 8.25
CA GLY A 15 3.83 -3.17 8.21
C GLY A 15 5.03 -3.54 7.35
N ILE A 16 5.48 -2.61 6.52
CA ILE A 16 6.61 -2.82 5.63
C ILE A 16 7.65 -1.74 5.85
N LYS A 17 8.90 -2.17 6.03
CA LYS A 17 10.03 -1.24 6.08
C LYS A 17 10.35 -0.76 4.68
N CYS A 18 10.60 0.53 4.53
CA CYS A 18 10.84 1.13 3.23
C CYS A 18 11.58 2.45 3.38
N LEU A 19 11.94 3.04 2.23
CA LEU A 19 12.57 4.35 2.16
C LEU A 19 11.62 5.33 1.48
N PRO A 20 11.71 6.63 1.83
CA PRO A 20 10.86 7.63 1.16
C PRO A 20 11.05 7.69 -0.35
N THR A 21 12.22 7.28 -0.85
CA THR A 21 12.54 7.27 -2.27
C THR A 21 12.07 6.01 -2.99
N ASP A 22 11.55 5.03 -2.28
CA ASP A 22 11.02 3.82 -2.91
C ASP A 22 9.75 4.16 -3.71
N ILE A 23 9.61 3.52 -4.87
CA ILE A 23 8.41 3.65 -5.69
C ILE A 23 7.34 2.75 -5.09
N PHE A 24 6.10 3.25 -5.02
CA PHE A 24 5.02 2.51 -4.37
C PHE A 24 4.81 1.12 -4.98
N ALA A 25 4.95 0.97 -6.29
CA ALA A 25 4.78 -0.33 -6.94
C ALA A 25 5.72 -1.38 -6.38
N GLU A 26 6.93 -0.99 -5.97
CA GLU A 26 7.88 -1.91 -5.38
C GLU A 26 7.44 -2.35 -3.98
N ILE A 27 6.84 -1.44 -3.23
CA ILE A 27 6.30 -1.76 -1.91
C ILE A 27 5.07 -2.64 -2.04
N GLU A 28 4.23 -2.35 -3.03
CA GLU A 28 3.06 -3.17 -3.33
C GLU A 28 3.46 -4.61 -3.64
N GLU A 29 4.55 -4.79 -4.36
CA GLU A 29 5.06 -6.12 -4.68
C GLU A 29 5.47 -6.88 -3.41
N LYS A 30 6.08 -6.19 -2.45
CA LYS A 30 6.41 -6.80 -1.16
C LYS A 30 5.17 -7.25 -0.41
N LEU A 31 4.11 -6.45 -0.48
CA LEU A 31 2.83 -6.80 0.14
C LEU A 31 2.27 -8.08 -0.50
N TYR A 32 2.35 -8.20 -1.82
CA TYR A 32 1.84 -9.35 -2.54
C TYR A 32 2.66 -10.62 -2.31
N LYS A 33 3.93 -10.49 -1.97
CA LYS A 33 4.73 -11.64 -1.55
C LYS A 33 4.22 -12.21 -0.24
N LYS A 34 3.68 -11.37 0.62
CA LYS A 34 3.09 -11.82 1.89
C LYS A 34 1.66 -12.33 1.69
N TYR A 35 0.89 -11.68 0.83
CA TYR A 35 -0.51 -11.98 0.56
C TYR A 35 -0.69 -12.26 -0.92
N ASP A 36 -0.22 -13.43 -1.36
CA ASP A 36 -0.14 -13.74 -2.78
C ASP A 36 -1.49 -13.72 -3.48
N ASN A 37 -2.56 -14.06 -2.77
CA ASN A 37 -3.90 -14.02 -3.34
C ASN A 37 -4.33 -12.63 -3.80
N LEU A 38 -3.70 -11.57 -3.29
CA LEU A 38 -4.04 -10.20 -3.68
C LEU A 38 -3.60 -9.87 -5.11
N ARG A 39 -2.71 -10.67 -5.70
CA ARG A 39 -2.28 -10.44 -7.08
C ARG A 39 -3.43 -10.57 -8.07
N ASN A 40 -4.44 -11.35 -7.72
CA ASN A 40 -5.57 -11.64 -8.59
C ASN A 40 -6.75 -10.73 -8.37
N THR A 41 -6.59 -9.70 -7.54
CA THR A 41 -7.67 -8.75 -7.25
C THR A 41 -7.26 -7.36 -7.69
N ASN A 42 -8.24 -6.53 -8.02
CA ASN A 42 -8.01 -5.12 -8.24
C ASN A 42 -7.95 -4.44 -6.88
N ASN A 43 -6.82 -3.82 -6.56
CA ASN A 43 -6.64 -3.18 -5.27
C ASN A 43 -6.41 -1.70 -5.47
N LEU A 44 -7.11 -0.88 -4.69
CA LEU A 44 -6.92 0.55 -4.63
C LEU A 44 -6.32 0.89 -3.27
N PHE A 45 -5.30 1.74 -3.28
CA PHE A 45 -4.65 2.16 -2.05
C PHE A 45 -4.87 3.66 -1.85
N THR A 46 -5.19 4.05 -0.61
CA THR A 46 -5.32 5.45 -0.26
C THR A 46 -4.50 5.75 0.98
N CYS A 47 -4.02 7.00 1.07
CA CYS A 47 -3.35 7.51 2.25
C CYS A 47 -3.98 8.86 2.56
N SER A 48 -4.51 9.02 3.78
CA SER A 48 -5.24 10.23 4.17
C SER A 48 -6.33 10.59 3.17
N GLU A 49 -7.07 9.57 2.74
CA GLU A 49 -8.20 9.69 1.79
C GLU A 49 -7.80 10.10 0.38
N LYS A 50 -6.50 10.13 0.07
CA LYS A 50 -6.02 10.44 -1.26
C LYS A 50 -5.53 9.16 -1.94
N PRO A 51 -5.86 8.94 -3.22
CA PRO A 51 -5.36 7.77 -3.93
C PRO A 51 -3.83 7.80 -4.00
N VAL A 52 -3.21 6.64 -3.85
CA VAL A 52 -1.77 6.49 -3.99
C VAL A 52 -1.45 6.30 -5.47
N LEU A 53 -0.49 7.08 -5.97
CA LEU A 53 -0.03 6.97 -7.35
C LEU A 53 1.04 5.88 -7.41
N ARG A 54 0.70 4.78 -8.06
CA ARG A 54 1.47 3.53 -8.00
C ARG A 54 2.92 3.68 -8.45
N PHE A 55 3.16 4.50 -9.46
CA PHE A 55 4.48 4.61 -10.07
C PHE A 55 5.27 5.83 -9.59
N LYS A 56 4.80 6.46 -8.51
CA LYS A 56 5.50 7.56 -7.86
C LYS A 56 6.18 7.08 -6.58
N LYS A 57 7.20 7.83 -6.15
CA LYS A 57 7.88 7.56 -4.88
C LYS A 57 6.94 7.81 -3.71
N LEU A 58 7.25 7.17 -2.58
CA LEU A 58 6.44 7.36 -1.37
C LEU A 58 6.41 8.84 -0.97
N CYS A 59 7.56 9.51 -1.02
CA CYS A 59 7.61 10.95 -0.68
C CYS A 59 6.80 11.79 -1.66
N GLU A 60 6.70 11.38 -2.92
CA GLU A 60 5.88 12.09 -3.90
C GLU A 60 4.38 11.88 -3.68
N ASN A 61 4.04 10.84 -2.95
CA ASN A 61 2.65 10.57 -2.53
C ASN A 61 2.34 11.16 -1.16
N ASN A 62 3.27 11.93 -0.59
CA ASN A 62 3.14 12.48 0.76
C ASN A 62 2.96 11.42 1.83
N ILE A 63 3.51 10.24 1.61
CA ILE A 63 3.48 9.14 2.58
C ILE A 63 4.68 9.30 3.51
N LYS A 64 4.42 9.25 4.81
CA LYS A 64 5.42 9.47 5.85
C LYS A 64 5.55 8.26 6.75
N ASP A 65 6.62 8.22 7.52
CA ASP A 65 6.85 7.16 8.48
C ASP A 65 5.65 7.01 9.43
N GLY A 66 5.21 5.78 9.59
CA GLY A 66 4.09 5.48 10.47
C GLY A 66 2.71 5.62 9.83
N ASP A 67 2.65 6.09 8.59
CA ASP A 67 1.37 6.28 7.92
C ASP A 67 0.65 4.95 7.69
N ILE A 68 -0.68 5.02 7.71
CA ILE A 68 -1.54 3.89 7.44
C ILE A 68 -2.11 4.06 6.03
N LEU A 69 -1.91 3.05 5.20
CA LEU A 69 -2.50 3.00 3.87
C LEU A 69 -3.68 2.06 3.89
N GLN A 70 -4.82 2.56 3.45
CA GLN A 70 -6.03 1.75 3.37
C GLN A 70 -6.09 1.08 2.01
N MET A 71 -6.44 -0.20 2.02
CA MET A 71 -6.57 -0.98 0.79
C MET A 71 -8.02 -1.36 0.60
N TYR A 72 -8.51 -1.08 -0.60
CA TYR A 72 -9.87 -1.41 -1.01
C TYR A 72 -9.79 -2.46 -2.12
N LYS A 73 -10.46 -3.58 -1.95
CA LYS A 73 -10.59 -4.54 -3.03
C LYS A 73 -11.72 -4.12 -3.92
N MET A 74 -11.42 -3.94 -5.21
CA MET A 74 -12.40 -3.51 -6.19
C MET A 74 -13.03 -4.74 -6.82
N ASN A 75 -14.33 -4.81 -6.77
CA ASN A 75 -15.06 -5.85 -7.50
C ASN A 75 -15.29 -5.39 -8.93
N LYS A 76 -15.24 -6.31 -9.83
CA LYS A 76 -15.51 -6.01 -11.23
C LYS A 76 -16.99 -5.91 -11.50
#